data_f1ec16050a2569935826776e7a1ae94b
#
_entry.id   f1ec16050a2569935826776e7a1ae94b
#
_cell.length_a   1.000
_cell.length_b   1.000
_cell.length_c   1.000
_cell.angle_alpha   90.00
_cell.angle_beta   90.00
_cell.angle_gamma   90.00
#
_symmetry.space_group_name_H-M   'P 1'
#
loop_
_entity.id
_entity.type
_entity.pdbx_description
1 polymer ?
#
loop_
_entity_poly.entity_id
_entity_poly.type
_entity_poly.pdbx_seq_one_letter_code
_entity_poly.pdbx_strand_id
1 'polypeptide(L)'
;AIYLHEGQTYQVDRLDFDGCKAFIRKVDVDYYTDADLNVSLSLLDVEKEEPGAAFGEVKVTALVKMFKKMRFDTGENLGFGPVRLPETDMHTTAMWVTLPEETAAQYEKDALQGGMLGIANLMRIAAPLYLMCSPRDIAVTYQVKCPFTERPTLILYDNCPGGVGLAEKAFSMRDALLRHCRM
;
A
#
# COMPACT_ATOMS: atom_id res chain seq x y z
N ALA A 1 19.70 1.02 7.40
CA ALA A 1 18.51 1.90 7.48
C ALA A 1 18.80 3.06 8.44
N ILE A 2 18.16 4.19 8.20
CA ILE A 2 18.13 5.33 9.15
C ILE A 2 16.81 5.28 9.89
N TYR A 3 16.90 5.26 11.21
CA TYR A 3 15.77 5.24 12.13
C TYR A 3 15.66 6.59 12.84
N LEU A 4 14.47 7.19 12.80
CA LEU A 4 14.17 8.46 13.45
C LEU A 4 13.48 8.19 14.78
N HIS A 5 14.04 8.68 15.86
CA HIS A 5 13.47 8.54 17.20
C HIS A 5 13.70 9.80 18.02
N GLU A 6 12.63 10.38 18.57
CA GLU A 6 12.65 11.60 19.38
C GLU A 6 13.47 12.75 18.77
N GLY A 7 13.30 12.96 17.45
CA GLY A 7 14.00 14.02 16.71
C GLY A 7 15.49 13.74 16.45
N GLN A 8 15.97 12.53 16.76
CA GLN A 8 17.36 12.13 16.50
C GLN A 8 17.43 11.03 15.46
N THR A 9 18.54 11.02 14.71
CA THR A 9 18.82 10.03 13.67
C THR A 9 19.76 8.95 14.19
N TYR A 10 19.39 7.70 13.88
CA TYR A 10 20.17 6.52 14.25
C TYR A 10 20.38 5.65 13.01
N GLN A 11 21.58 5.14 12.83
CA GLN A 11 21.86 4.10 11.86
C GLN A 11 21.62 2.73 12.47
N VAL A 12 20.87 1.88 11.78
CA VAL A 12 20.73 0.47 12.13
C VAL A 12 21.96 -0.26 11.55
N ASP A 13 22.83 -0.74 12.43
CA ASP A 13 24.03 -1.49 12.06
C ASP A 13 23.73 -2.99 11.89
N ARG A 14 22.87 -3.55 12.75
CA ARG A 14 22.45 -4.94 12.69
C ARG A 14 20.99 -5.10 13.16
N LEU A 15 20.23 -5.87 12.43
CA LEU A 15 18.90 -6.32 12.82
C LEU A 15 18.97 -7.84 13.12
N ASP A 16 18.63 -8.20 14.34
CA ASP A 16 18.38 -9.57 14.76
C ASP A 16 16.85 -9.77 14.72
N PHE A 17 16.38 -10.33 13.61
CA PHE A 17 14.95 -10.46 13.35
C PHE A 17 14.31 -11.48 14.30
N ASP A 18 14.97 -12.63 14.51
CA ASP A 18 14.48 -13.70 15.37
C ASP A 18 14.50 -13.30 16.86
N GLY A 19 15.51 -12.55 17.26
CA GLY A 19 15.63 -12.02 18.62
C GLY A 19 14.85 -10.72 18.85
N CYS A 20 14.15 -10.19 17.84
CA CYS A 20 13.42 -8.91 17.88
C CYS A 20 14.29 -7.75 18.41
N LYS A 21 15.55 -7.67 18.00
CA LYS A 21 16.51 -6.66 18.45
C LYS A 21 17.14 -5.92 17.27
N ALA A 22 17.18 -4.60 17.37
CA ALA A 22 17.96 -3.75 16.46
C ALA A 22 19.14 -3.12 17.21
N PHE A 23 20.33 -3.24 16.66
CA PHE A 23 21.53 -2.57 17.16
C PHE A 23 21.70 -1.27 16.37
N ILE A 24 21.61 -0.16 17.07
CA ILE A 24 21.61 1.17 16.48
C ILE A 24 22.72 2.02 17.09
N ARG A 25 23.23 2.96 16.30
CA ARG A 25 24.13 4.02 16.78
C ARG A 25 23.62 5.37 16.32
N LYS A 26 23.83 6.39 17.14
CA LYS A 26 23.47 7.77 16.79
C LYS A 26 24.38 8.26 15.65
N VAL A 27 23.77 8.90 14.67
CA VAL A 27 24.45 9.50 13.51
C VAL A 27 23.87 10.88 13.24
N ASP A 28 24.68 11.73 12.62
CA ASP A 28 24.23 13.01 12.08
C ASP A 28 24.34 12.92 10.56
N VAL A 29 23.17 12.82 9.91
CA VAL A 29 23.07 12.64 8.46
C VAL A 29 21.95 13.52 7.91
N ASP A 30 22.09 13.96 6.67
CA ASP A 30 21.15 14.82 5.95
C ASP A 30 20.12 14.05 5.10
N TYR A 31 20.00 12.75 5.34
CA TYR A 31 19.09 11.88 4.59
C TYR A 31 18.35 10.90 5.50
N TYR A 32 17.20 10.45 5.03
CA TYR A 32 16.45 9.31 5.56
C TYR A 32 16.44 8.13 4.58
N THR A 33 15.99 6.98 5.03
CA THR A 33 15.83 5.81 4.17
C THR A 33 14.34 5.48 4.04
N ASP A 34 13.92 5.30 2.79
CA ASP A 34 12.57 4.89 2.42
C ASP A 34 12.60 3.46 1.87
N ALA A 35 11.66 2.63 2.30
CA ALA A 35 11.60 1.23 1.91
C ALA A 35 10.76 1.06 0.64
N ASP A 36 11.31 0.37 -0.34
CA ASP A 36 10.56 -0.04 -1.53
C ASP A 36 9.83 -1.36 -1.24
N LEU A 37 8.54 -1.22 -0.93
CA LEU A 37 7.66 -2.32 -0.56
C LEU A 37 7.04 -2.93 -1.81
N ASN A 38 7.24 -4.23 -1.99
CA ASN A 38 6.46 -5.02 -2.93
C ASN A 38 5.33 -5.71 -2.16
N VAL A 39 4.10 -5.38 -2.51
CA VAL A 39 2.90 -5.91 -1.87
C VAL A 39 2.17 -6.80 -2.85
N SER A 40 1.87 -8.02 -2.43
CA SER A 40 0.98 -8.94 -3.13
C SER A 40 -0.21 -9.29 -2.27
N LEU A 41 -1.36 -9.47 -2.89
CA LEU A 41 -2.59 -9.86 -2.21
C LEU A 41 -3.09 -11.19 -2.77
N SER A 42 -3.54 -12.05 -1.84
CA SER A 42 -4.24 -13.29 -2.15
C SER A 42 -5.62 -13.24 -1.50
N LEU A 43 -6.64 -13.58 -2.27
CA LEU A 43 -8.01 -13.67 -1.77
C LEU A 43 -8.13 -14.89 -0.86
N LEU A 44 -8.78 -14.72 0.30
CA LEU A 44 -9.11 -15.79 1.22
C LEU A 44 -10.59 -16.10 1.16
N ASP A 45 -11.45 -15.08 1.28
CA ASP A 45 -12.90 -15.24 1.23
C ASP A 45 -13.58 -14.00 0.66
N VAL A 46 -14.77 -14.16 0.06
CA VAL A 46 -15.62 -13.07 -0.45
C VAL A 46 -16.88 -13.02 0.40
N GLU A 47 -17.06 -11.95 1.15
CA GLU A 47 -18.21 -11.75 2.01
C GLU A 47 -19.36 -11.02 1.31
N LYS A 48 -19.01 -10.03 0.47
CA LYS A 48 -19.98 -9.20 -0.27
C LYS A 48 -19.51 -9.02 -1.70
N GLU A 49 -20.42 -9.18 -2.64
CA GLU A 49 -20.15 -9.00 -4.06
C GLU A 49 -21.26 -8.20 -4.72
N GLU A 50 -20.86 -7.18 -5.49
CA GLU A 50 -21.76 -6.35 -6.30
C GLU A 50 -21.12 -6.13 -7.68
N PRO A 51 -21.89 -5.70 -8.69
CA PRO A 51 -21.33 -5.48 -10.02
C PRO A 51 -20.12 -4.53 -10.01
N GLY A 52 -18.96 -5.08 -10.35
CA GLY A 52 -17.70 -4.34 -10.42
C GLY A 52 -17.00 -4.04 -9.07
N ALA A 53 -17.52 -4.52 -7.94
CA ALA A 53 -16.89 -4.33 -6.64
C ALA A 53 -17.18 -5.50 -5.70
N ALA A 54 -16.25 -5.81 -4.81
CA ALA A 54 -16.47 -6.79 -3.76
C ALA A 54 -15.72 -6.43 -2.48
N PHE A 55 -16.06 -7.11 -1.39
CA PHE A 55 -15.44 -7.00 -0.08
C PHE A 55 -15.23 -8.39 0.49
N GLY A 56 -14.14 -8.59 1.22
CA GLY A 56 -13.87 -9.87 1.86
C GLY A 56 -12.51 -9.91 2.54
N GLU A 57 -12.09 -11.11 2.90
CA GLU A 57 -10.83 -11.37 3.56
C GLU A 57 -9.69 -11.60 2.56
N VAL A 58 -8.54 -11.00 2.84
CA VAL A 58 -7.34 -11.12 2.04
C VAL A 58 -6.11 -11.40 2.91
N LYS A 59 -5.14 -12.09 2.31
CA LYS A 59 -3.78 -12.19 2.82
C LYS A 59 -2.92 -11.19 2.07
N VAL A 60 -2.32 -10.27 2.81
CA VAL A 60 -1.35 -9.31 2.30
C VAL A 60 0.06 -9.82 2.61
N THR A 61 0.85 -10.04 1.58
CA THR A 61 2.26 -10.41 1.71
C THR A 61 3.11 -9.21 1.30
N ALA A 62 3.93 -8.71 2.21
CA ALA A 62 4.81 -7.57 1.99
C ALA A 62 6.27 -8.00 2.04
N LEU A 63 7.05 -7.57 1.04
CA LEU A 63 8.48 -7.82 0.94
C LEU A 63 9.22 -6.52 0.66
N VAL A 64 10.17 -6.18 1.52
CA VAL A 64 11.11 -5.06 1.28
C VAL A 64 12.31 -5.60 0.52
N LYS A 65 12.47 -5.22 -0.74
CA LYS A 65 13.60 -5.63 -1.60
C LYS A 65 14.74 -4.63 -1.60
N MET A 66 14.40 -3.36 -1.49
CA MET A 66 15.34 -2.26 -1.64
C MET A 66 14.98 -1.12 -0.69
N PHE A 67 15.96 -0.27 -0.40
CA PHE A 67 15.72 1.03 0.21
C PHE A 67 16.31 2.13 -0.67
N LYS A 68 15.70 3.31 -0.62
CA LYS A 68 16.19 4.55 -1.21
C LYS A 68 16.71 5.45 -0.10
N LYS A 69 17.79 6.20 -0.39
CA LYS A 69 18.27 7.27 0.48
C LYS A 69 17.72 8.59 -0.06
N MET A 70 16.91 9.24 0.74
CA MET A 70 16.24 10.48 0.35
C MET A 70 16.75 11.62 1.19
N ARG A 71 17.21 12.72 0.56
CA ARG A 71 17.65 13.92 1.27
C ARG A 71 16.47 14.58 1.97
N PHE A 72 16.66 15.07 3.21
CA PHE A 72 15.57 15.66 3.99
C PHE A 72 14.98 16.91 3.32
N ASP A 73 15.81 17.83 2.88
CA ASP A 73 15.36 19.15 2.41
C ASP A 73 14.77 19.12 0.99
N THR A 74 15.35 18.33 0.09
CA THR A 74 15.02 18.34 -1.33
C THR A 74 14.21 17.12 -1.79
N GLY A 75 14.16 16.05 -1.00
CA GLY A 75 13.59 14.77 -1.41
C GLY A 75 14.38 14.09 -2.55
N GLU A 76 15.62 14.55 -2.82
CA GLU A 76 16.48 14.00 -3.85
C GLU A 76 16.91 12.57 -3.49
N ASN A 77 16.86 11.67 -4.45
CA ASN A 77 17.35 10.32 -4.29
C ASN A 77 18.88 10.29 -4.38
N LEU A 78 19.53 10.03 -3.25
CA LEU A 78 21.00 9.96 -3.12
C LEU A 78 21.56 8.58 -3.45
N GLY A 79 20.69 7.58 -3.66
CA GLY A 79 21.09 6.22 -3.95
C GLY A 79 20.13 5.20 -3.37
N PHE A 80 20.38 3.95 -3.67
CA PHE A 80 19.56 2.82 -3.20
C PHE A 80 20.47 1.65 -2.82
N GLY A 81 19.91 0.70 -2.06
CA GLY A 81 20.61 -0.52 -1.70
C GLY A 81 19.66 -1.68 -1.47
N PRO A 82 20.15 -2.92 -1.61
CA PRO A 82 19.35 -4.11 -1.37
C PRO A 82 19.10 -4.30 0.13
N VAL A 83 17.93 -4.88 0.44
CA VAL A 83 17.55 -5.30 1.79
C VAL A 83 17.23 -6.79 1.75
N ARG A 84 17.62 -7.52 2.77
CA ARG A 84 17.28 -8.92 2.95
C ARG A 84 16.47 -9.05 4.25
N LEU A 85 15.17 -8.84 4.12
CA LEU A 85 14.21 -9.09 5.18
C LEU A 85 13.30 -10.25 4.77
N PRO A 86 12.79 -11.05 5.71
CA PRO A 86 11.78 -12.04 5.41
C PRO A 86 10.50 -11.36 4.93
N GLU A 87 9.69 -12.10 4.19
CA GLU A 87 8.32 -11.69 3.88
C GLU A 87 7.51 -11.61 5.16
N THR A 88 6.63 -10.64 5.21
CA THR A 88 5.65 -10.50 6.30
C THR A 88 4.26 -10.70 5.74
N ASP A 89 3.51 -11.60 6.37
CA ASP A 89 2.14 -11.89 6.03
C ASP A 89 1.18 -11.25 7.03
N MET A 90 0.10 -10.68 6.50
CA MET A 90 -0.97 -10.11 7.30
C MET A 90 -2.32 -10.55 6.73
N HIS A 91 -3.17 -11.17 7.55
CA HIS A 91 -4.57 -11.43 7.22
C HIS A 91 -5.38 -10.20 7.61
N THR A 92 -6.20 -9.69 6.69
CA THR A 92 -7.00 -8.48 6.92
C THR A 92 -8.21 -8.47 5.98
N THR A 93 -9.03 -7.44 6.11
CA THR A 93 -10.19 -7.21 5.23
C THR A 93 -9.85 -6.20 4.14
N ALA A 94 -10.42 -6.39 2.96
CA ALA A 94 -10.24 -5.52 1.81
C ALA A 94 -11.55 -5.32 1.04
N MET A 95 -11.66 -4.16 0.42
CA MET A 95 -12.60 -3.94 -0.66
C MET A 95 -11.83 -3.78 -1.97
N TRP A 96 -12.40 -4.22 -3.06
CA TRP A 96 -11.80 -4.00 -4.38
C TRP A 96 -12.84 -3.60 -5.41
N VAL A 97 -12.37 -2.83 -6.37
CA VAL A 97 -13.14 -2.38 -7.52
C VAL A 97 -12.42 -2.82 -8.79
N THR A 98 -13.13 -3.54 -9.64
CA THR A 98 -12.60 -4.02 -10.92
C THR A 98 -12.99 -3.09 -12.05
N LEU A 99 -12.05 -2.77 -12.93
CA LEU A 99 -12.34 -2.05 -14.15
C LEU A 99 -12.97 -3.02 -15.17
N PRO A 100 -14.10 -2.65 -15.81
CA PRO A 100 -14.68 -3.45 -16.89
C PRO A 100 -13.67 -3.68 -18.01
N GLU A 101 -13.68 -4.87 -18.59
CA GLU A 101 -12.74 -5.25 -19.66
C GLU A 101 -12.87 -4.35 -20.89
N GLU A 102 -14.12 -3.97 -21.23
CA GLU A 102 -14.41 -3.05 -22.32
C GLU A 102 -13.77 -1.66 -22.12
N THR A 103 -13.71 -1.21 -20.87
CA THR A 103 -13.06 0.05 -20.52
C THR A 103 -11.54 -0.10 -20.54
N ALA A 104 -11.01 -1.20 -20.00
CA ALA A 104 -9.58 -1.45 -19.98
C ALA A 104 -8.99 -1.59 -21.40
N ALA A 105 -9.73 -2.22 -22.30
CA ALA A 105 -9.33 -2.41 -23.70
C ALA A 105 -9.21 -1.12 -24.53
N GLN A 106 -9.77 0.00 -24.03
CA GLN A 106 -9.67 1.31 -24.70
C GLN A 106 -8.32 2.00 -24.48
N TYR A 107 -7.52 1.51 -23.56
CA TYR A 107 -6.25 2.14 -23.18
C TYR A 107 -5.06 1.23 -23.47
N GLU A 108 -3.98 1.82 -23.93
CA GLU A 108 -2.69 1.14 -23.97
C GLU A 108 -2.21 0.78 -22.56
N LYS A 109 -1.38 -0.25 -22.46
CA LYS A 109 -0.94 -0.79 -21.17
C LYS A 109 -0.33 0.26 -20.24
N ASP A 110 0.50 1.15 -20.78
CA ASP A 110 1.19 2.19 -19.99
C ASP A 110 0.20 3.28 -19.53
N ALA A 111 -0.75 3.66 -20.38
CA ALA A 111 -1.81 4.59 -20.05
C ALA A 111 -2.75 4.02 -18.99
N LEU A 112 -3.12 2.74 -19.10
CA LEU A 112 -3.92 2.03 -18.12
C LEU A 112 -3.20 1.96 -16.77
N GLN A 113 -1.93 1.60 -16.77
CA GLN A 113 -1.11 1.55 -15.55
C GLN A 113 -0.99 2.92 -14.89
N GLY A 114 -0.73 3.97 -15.66
CA GLY A 114 -0.67 5.35 -15.18
C GLY A 114 -2.01 5.82 -14.61
N GLY A 115 -3.12 5.50 -15.26
CA GLY A 115 -4.47 5.79 -14.79
C GLY A 115 -4.80 5.10 -13.47
N MET A 116 -4.52 3.80 -13.37
CA MET A 116 -4.71 3.01 -12.14
C MET A 116 -3.87 3.55 -10.98
N LEU A 117 -2.60 3.91 -11.24
CA LEU A 117 -1.75 4.56 -10.24
C LEU A 117 -2.33 5.91 -9.79
N GLY A 118 -2.82 6.73 -10.73
CA GLY A 118 -3.45 8.00 -10.43
C GLY A 118 -4.66 7.85 -9.52
N ILE A 119 -5.57 6.94 -9.84
CA ILE A 119 -6.76 6.64 -9.02
C ILE A 119 -6.36 6.10 -7.64
N ALA A 120 -5.37 5.21 -7.57
CA ALA A 120 -4.88 4.67 -6.29
C ALA A 120 -4.31 5.78 -5.39
N ASN A 121 -3.57 6.73 -5.94
CA ASN A 121 -3.04 7.88 -5.20
C ASN A 121 -4.15 8.82 -4.72
N LEU A 122 -5.12 9.12 -5.57
CA LEU A 122 -6.28 9.93 -5.18
C LEU A 122 -7.10 9.24 -4.08
N MET A 123 -7.35 7.94 -4.21
CA MET A 123 -8.06 7.17 -3.19
C MET A 123 -7.30 7.14 -1.86
N ARG A 124 -5.97 7.02 -1.88
CA ARG A 124 -5.13 7.06 -0.68
C ARG A 124 -5.24 8.38 0.09
N ILE A 125 -5.47 9.50 -0.63
CA ILE A 125 -5.65 10.82 -0.04
C ILE A 125 -7.10 11.04 0.40
N ALA A 126 -8.07 10.66 -0.42
CA ALA A 126 -9.48 10.92 -0.18
C ALA A 126 -10.11 9.97 0.84
N ALA A 127 -9.79 8.67 0.79
CA ALA A 127 -10.44 7.69 1.64
C ALA A 127 -10.31 7.98 3.15
N PRO A 128 -9.14 8.40 3.69
CA PRO A 128 -9.04 8.74 5.11
C PRO A 128 -10.01 9.83 5.56
N LEU A 129 -10.32 10.81 4.71
CA LEU A 129 -11.28 11.88 5.03
C LEU A 129 -12.71 11.35 5.13
N TYR A 130 -13.11 10.45 4.24
CA TYR A 130 -14.44 9.83 4.25
C TYR A 130 -14.59 8.78 5.36
N LEU A 131 -13.55 8.02 5.61
CA LEU A 131 -13.53 6.96 6.62
C LEU A 131 -13.31 7.53 8.02
N MET A 132 -12.82 8.77 8.14
CA MET A 132 -12.44 9.43 9.39
C MET A 132 -11.38 8.63 10.15
N CYS A 133 -10.32 8.23 9.46
CA CYS A 133 -9.22 7.44 9.99
C CYS A 133 -7.86 8.07 9.65
N SER A 134 -6.80 7.56 10.26
CA SER A 134 -5.44 7.94 9.87
C SER A 134 -5.10 7.38 8.48
N PRO A 135 -4.33 8.11 7.64
CA PRO A 135 -3.80 7.56 6.39
C PRO A 135 -2.95 6.29 6.57
N ARG A 136 -2.52 5.98 7.79
CA ARG A 136 -1.74 4.78 8.12
C ARG A 136 -2.62 3.56 8.42
N ASP A 137 -3.92 3.77 8.71
CA ASP A 137 -4.85 2.71 9.08
C ASP A 137 -5.37 1.95 7.86
N ILE A 138 -5.22 2.53 6.67
CA ILE A 138 -5.59 1.92 5.39
C ILE A 138 -4.42 1.91 4.43
N ALA A 139 -4.46 0.98 3.49
CA ALA A 139 -3.56 0.99 2.35
C ALA A 139 -4.35 0.79 1.04
N VAL A 140 -3.85 1.42 -0.01
CA VAL A 140 -4.44 1.32 -1.35
C VAL A 140 -3.37 0.84 -2.32
N THR A 141 -3.69 -0.18 -3.07
CA THR A 141 -2.85 -0.70 -4.15
C THR A 141 -3.68 -0.96 -5.40
N TYR A 142 -3.01 -1.18 -6.52
CA TYR A 142 -3.66 -1.54 -7.76
C TYR A 142 -2.87 -2.63 -8.47
N GLN A 143 -3.57 -3.40 -9.28
CA GLN A 143 -2.97 -4.43 -10.12
C GLN A 143 -3.61 -4.36 -11.50
N VAL A 144 -2.80 -4.23 -12.56
CA VAL A 144 -3.29 -4.22 -13.95
C VAL A 144 -3.86 -5.58 -14.36
N LYS A 145 -3.32 -6.65 -13.76
CA LYS A 145 -3.87 -8.01 -13.85
C LYS A 145 -3.87 -8.61 -12.44
N CYS A 146 -4.99 -8.49 -11.76
CA CYS A 146 -5.14 -9.01 -10.41
C CYS A 146 -5.29 -10.54 -10.46
N PRO A 147 -4.58 -11.31 -9.61
CA PRO A 147 -4.58 -12.77 -9.66
C PRO A 147 -5.96 -13.42 -9.44
N PHE A 148 -6.84 -12.77 -8.69
CA PHE A 148 -8.14 -13.33 -8.33
C PHE A 148 -9.34 -12.75 -9.10
N THR A 149 -9.17 -11.60 -9.76
CA THR A 149 -10.22 -11.02 -10.63
C THR A 149 -9.89 -11.15 -12.12
N GLU A 150 -8.62 -11.44 -12.45
CA GLU A 150 -8.02 -11.46 -13.80
C GLU A 150 -8.14 -10.14 -14.56
N ARG A 151 -8.57 -9.06 -13.89
CA ARG A 151 -8.86 -7.72 -14.43
C ARG A 151 -8.04 -6.65 -13.73
N PRO A 152 -7.96 -5.45 -14.32
CA PRO A 152 -7.41 -4.30 -13.63
C PRO A 152 -8.26 -3.99 -12.39
N THR A 153 -7.62 -4.01 -11.23
CA THR A 153 -8.31 -3.96 -9.94
C THR A 153 -7.63 -2.97 -9.01
N LEU A 154 -8.43 -2.09 -8.41
CA LEU A 154 -8.04 -1.20 -7.32
C LEU A 154 -8.47 -1.86 -6.01
N ILE A 155 -7.57 -1.92 -5.04
CA ILE A 155 -7.78 -2.60 -3.77
C ILE A 155 -7.48 -1.64 -2.63
N LEU A 156 -8.43 -1.46 -1.72
CA LEU A 156 -8.25 -0.77 -0.45
C LEU A 156 -8.40 -1.78 0.68
N TYR A 157 -7.44 -1.84 1.58
CA TYR A 157 -7.45 -2.80 2.69
C TYR A 157 -7.10 -2.12 4.02
N ASP A 158 -7.57 -2.71 5.09
CA ASP A 158 -7.24 -2.30 6.45
C ASP A 158 -5.77 -2.66 6.72
N ASN A 159 -4.97 -1.65 7.08
CA ASN A 159 -3.54 -1.84 7.30
C ASN A 159 -3.23 -2.32 8.73
N CYS A 160 -4.04 -3.23 9.22
CA CYS A 160 -3.88 -3.87 10.51
C CYS A 160 -4.37 -5.33 10.47
N PRO A 161 -3.74 -6.23 11.24
CA PRO A 161 -4.17 -7.63 11.30
C PRO A 161 -5.63 -7.77 11.76
N GLY A 162 -6.38 -8.61 11.06
CA GLY A 162 -7.79 -8.88 11.34
C GLY A 162 -8.77 -7.84 10.82
N GLY A 163 -8.27 -6.70 10.32
CA GLY A 163 -9.12 -5.59 9.91
C GLY A 163 -9.81 -4.86 11.08
N VAL A 164 -10.29 -3.65 10.81
CA VAL A 164 -11.04 -2.81 11.79
C VAL A 164 -12.34 -2.28 11.20
N GLY A 165 -12.76 -2.79 10.04
CA GLY A 165 -14.01 -2.42 9.39
C GLY A 165 -13.92 -1.18 8.49
N LEU A 166 -12.73 -0.62 8.24
CA LEU A 166 -12.56 0.52 7.35
C LEU A 166 -12.79 0.13 5.89
N ALA A 167 -12.30 -1.05 5.47
CA ALA A 167 -12.53 -1.59 4.13
C ALA A 167 -14.01 -1.89 3.89
N GLU A 168 -14.74 -2.41 4.88
CA GLU A 168 -16.18 -2.64 4.81
C GLU A 168 -16.94 -1.31 4.67
N LYS A 169 -16.58 -0.30 5.47
CA LYS A 169 -17.14 1.04 5.36
C LYS A 169 -16.83 1.67 4.01
N ALA A 170 -15.60 1.51 3.49
CA ALA A 170 -15.22 1.98 2.15
C ALA A 170 -16.06 1.30 1.06
N PHE A 171 -16.32 0.00 1.16
CA PHE A 171 -17.20 -0.72 0.26
C PHE A 171 -18.61 -0.13 0.26
N SER A 172 -19.19 0.17 1.41
CA SER A 172 -20.54 0.74 1.53
C SER A 172 -20.65 2.15 0.94
N MET A 173 -19.57 2.93 0.90
CA MET A 173 -19.53 4.30 0.39
C MET A 173 -18.68 4.47 -0.88
N ARG A 174 -18.37 3.37 -1.57
CA ARG A 174 -17.48 3.35 -2.74
C ARG A 174 -17.86 4.32 -3.85
N ASP A 175 -19.18 4.48 -4.10
CA ASP A 175 -19.65 5.40 -5.14
C ASP A 175 -19.35 6.87 -4.83
N ALA A 176 -19.38 7.23 -3.54
CA ALA A 176 -18.99 8.57 -3.10
C ALA A 176 -17.48 8.77 -3.24
N LEU A 177 -16.69 7.78 -2.82
CA LEU A 177 -15.23 7.78 -2.95
C LEU A 177 -14.80 7.89 -4.42
N LEU A 178 -15.37 7.06 -5.30
CA LEU A 178 -15.04 7.05 -6.73
C LEU A 178 -15.47 8.34 -7.43
N ARG A 179 -16.63 8.92 -7.05
CA ARG A 179 -17.06 10.22 -7.60
C ARG A 179 -16.09 11.34 -7.24
N HIS A 180 -15.52 11.32 -6.05
CA HIS A 180 -14.54 12.31 -5.63
C HIS A 180 -13.21 12.18 -6.39
N CYS A 181 -12.86 10.97 -6.84
CA CYS A 181 -11.68 10.71 -7.66
C CYS A 181 -11.88 11.04 -9.15
N ARG A 182 -13.03 11.55 -9.56
CA ARG A 182 -13.38 11.90 -10.95
C ARG A 182 -13.09 13.35 -11.34
N MET A 183 -12.32 14.08 -10.56
CA MET A 183 -11.98 15.47 -10.92
C MET A 183 -11.04 15.56 -12.11
#